data_501a59acfc912dcb23849ad6416399c9
#
_entry.id   501a59acfc912dcb23849ad6416399c9
#
_cell.length_a   1.000
_cell.length_b   1.000
_cell.length_c   1.000
_cell.angle_alpha   90.00
_cell.angle_beta   90.00
_cell.angle_gamma   90.00
#
_symmetry.space_group_name_H-M   'P 1'
#
loop_
_entity.id
_entity.type
_entity.pdbx_description
1 polymer ?
#
loop_
_entity_poly.entity_id
_entity_poly.type
_entity_poly.pdbx_seq_one_letter_code
_entity_poly.pdbx_strand_id
1 'polypeptide(L)'
;EIGKLQNLQELYLSNNQLTTFPKEIGKLQKLQWLGLGDNQLTTIPNEIGKLQKLQELNLDVNQLTTIPKEIGQLQNLQVLFLSYNQFKTIPVEFGQLKNLKMLSLDANQLTALPKEIGQLKNLKMLNLDANQLTTIPKEIGQLQNLQTLYLRNNQLSIEEKERIRKLLPKCQIYFE
;
A
#
# COMPACT_ATOMS: atom_id res chain seq x y z
N GLU A 1 19.78 -18.77 3.07
CA GLU A 1 21.01 -17.93 3.17
C GLU A 1 20.70 -16.47 3.53
N ILE A 2 19.63 -15.82 2.95
CA ILE A 2 19.31 -14.41 3.21
C ILE A 2 19.11 -14.10 4.71
N GLY A 3 18.51 -15.00 5.46
CA GLY A 3 18.27 -14.85 6.89
C GLY A 3 19.53 -14.72 7.76
N LYS A 4 20.72 -14.94 7.20
CA LYS A 4 22.00 -14.74 7.89
C LYS A 4 22.45 -13.28 7.87
N LEU A 5 21.89 -12.45 6.98
CA LEU A 5 22.29 -11.04 6.78
C LEU A 5 21.65 -10.12 7.82
N GLN A 6 21.78 -10.45 9.11
CA GLN A 6 21.04 -9.81 10.22
C GLN A 6 21.39 -8.35 10.46
N ASN A 7 22.44 -7.83 9.87
CA ASN A 7 22.81 -6.42 9.93
C ASN A 7 22.34 -5.60 8.73
N LEU A 8 21.69 -6.25 7.75
CA LEU A 8 21.23 -5.60 6.54
C LEU A 8 20.15 -4.55 6.88
N GLN A 9 20.32 -3.35 6.34
CA GLN A 9 19.37 -2.25 6.50
C GLN A 9 18.61 -1.97 5.21
N GLU A 10 19.21 -2.24 4.08
CA GLU A 10 18.63 -2.00 2.75
C GLU A 10 18.79 -3.24 1.89
N LEU A 11 17.73 -3.63 1.21
CA LEU A 11 17.74 -4.74 0.27
C LEU A 11 16.98 -4.34 -0.99
N TYR A 12 17.68 -4.22 -2.10
CA TYR A 12 17.12 -3.87 -3.41
C TYR A 12 17.27 -5.03 -4.37
N LEU A 13 16.14 -5.65 -4.72
CA LEU A 13 16.05 -6.79 -5.63
C LEU A 13 15.07 -6.50 -6.79
N SER A 14 14.79 -5.24 -7.04
CA SER A 14 13.93 -4.82 -8.15
C SER A 14 14.53 -5.17 -9.51
N ASN A 15 13.67 -5.26 -10.55
CA ASN A 15 14.05 -5.61 -11.92
C ASN A 15 14.75 -6.99 -12.01
N ASN A 16 14.10 -8.01 -11.45
CA ASN A 16 14.55 -9.40 -11.50
C ASN A 16 13.40 -10.31 -11.95
N GLN A 17 13.58 -11.61 -11.80
CA GLN A 17 12.62 -12.65 -12.19
C GLN A 17 12.16 -13.48 -10.98
N LEU A 18 12.07 -12.84 -9.82
CA LEU A 18 11.68 -13.52 -8.58
C LEU A 18 10.20 -13.90 -8.65
N THR A 19 9.92 -15.18 -8.49
CA THR A 19 8.55 -15.73 -8.43
C THR A 19 8.05 -15.91 -7.01
N THR A 20 8.97 -16.08 -6.07
CA THR A 20 8.71 -16.28 -4.64
C THR A 20 9.69 -15.47 -3.80
N PHE A 21 9.30 -15.19 -2.56
CA PHE A 21 10.16 -14.52 -1.60
C PHE A 21 10.23 -15.32 -0.30
N PRO A 22 11.43 -15.58 0.26
CA PRO A 22 11.59 -16.54 1.33
C PRO A 22 11.11 -16.00 2.68
N LYS A 23 10.51 -16.86 3.50
CA LYS A 23 10.08 -16.54 4.87
C LYS A 23 11.24 -16.08 5.79
N GLU A 24 12.45 -16.47 5.45
CA GLU A 24 13.66 -16.07 6.16
C GLU A 24 13.91 -14.57 6.16
N ILE A 25 13.20 -13.81 5.31
CA ILE A 25 13.21 -12.34 5.36
C ILE A 25 12.85 -11.81 6.75
N GLY A 26 11.94 -12.48 7.45
CA GLY A 26 11.52 -12.10 8.79
C GLY A 26 12.64 -12.08 9.84
N LYS A 27 13.82 -12.62 9.53
CA LYS A 27 15.02 -12.59 10.39
C LYS A 27 15.81 -11.29 10.27
N LEU A 28 15.55 -10.47 9.23
CA LEU A 28 16.30 -9.23 8.96
C LEU A 28 15.78 -8.06 9.81
N GLN A 29 15.96 -8.14 11.11
CA GLN A 29 15.36 -7.23 12.09
C GLN A 29 15.86 -5.78 12.03
N LYS A 30 16.91 -5.51 11.26
CA LYS A 30 17.44 -4.15 11.04
C LYS A 30 17.02 -3.55 9.71
N LEU A 31 16.27 -4.30 8.89
CA LEU A 31 15.87 -3.86 7.55
C LEU A 31 14.94 -2.66 7.64
N GLN A 32 15.28 -1.61 6.88
CA GLN A 32 14.53 -0.35 6.81
C GLN A 32 13.95 -0.13 5.41
N TRP A 33 14.62 -0.58 4.36
CA TRP A 33 14.20 -0.45 2.97
C TRP A 33 14.21 -1.80 2.27
N LEU A 34 13.08 -2.17 1.68
CA LEU A 34 12.94 -3.39 0.90
C LEU A 34 12.32 -3.07 -0.46
N GLY A 35 13.13 -3.22 -1.51
CA GLY A 35 12.71 -3.05 -2.90
C GLY A 35 12.60 -4.37 -3.63
N LEU A 36 11.38 -4.74 -4.01
CA LEU A 36 11.05 -5.98 -4.75
C LEU A 36 10.23 -5.67 -6.02
N GLY A 37 10.18 -4.41 -6.44
CA GLY A 37 9.44 -4.00 -7.63
C GLY A 37 9.98 -4.62 -8.91
N ASP A 38 9.10 -4.72 -9.90
CA ASP A 38 9.41 -5.30 -11.21
C ASP A 38 10.00 -6.72 -11.09
N ASN A 39 9.17 -7.61 -10.57
CA ASN A 39 9.42 -9.05 -10.44
C ASN A 39 8.17 -9.83 -10.86
N GLN A 40 8.10 -11.11 -10.53
CA GLN A 40 6.99 -12.01 -10.85
C GLN A 40 6.39 -12.63 -9.59
N LEU A 41 6.41 -11.87 -8.48
CA LEU A 41 5.93 -12.36 -7.19
C LEU A 41 4.41 -12.52 -7.23
N THR A 42 3.94 -13.68 -6.81
CA THR A 42 2.51 -13.98 -6.66
C THR A 42 2.03 -13.90 -5.21
N THR A 43 2.96 -14.02 -4.26
CA THR A 43 2.68 -13.96 -2.82
C THR A 43 3.84 -13.30 -2.07
N ILE A 44 3.54 -12.80 -0.88
CA ILE A 44 4.52 -12.32 0.10
C ILE A 44 4.36 -13.14 1.38
N PRO A 45 5.44 -13.60 2.02
CA PRO A 45 5.34 -14.39 3.23
C PRO A 45 4.82 -13.57 4.41
N ASN A 46 4.06 -14.19 5.31
CA ASN A 46 3.52 -13.56 6.52
C ASN A 46 4.61 -12.96 7.41
N GLU A 47 5.81 -13.53 7.34
CA GLU A 47 6.99 -13.09 8.08
C GLU A 47 7.43 -11.66 7.74
N ILE A 48 6.89 -11.07 6.66
CA ILE A 48 7.10 -9.64 6.37
C ILE A 48 6.71 -8.76 7.58
N GLY A 49 5.66 -9.14 8.31
CA GLY A 49 5.20 -8.43 9.51
C GLY A 49 6.19 -8.36 10.64
N LYS A 50 7.25 -9.18 10.61
CA LYS A 50 8.31 -9.18 11.64
C LYS A 50 9.34 -8.05 11.45
N LEU A 51 9.33 -7.36 10.32
CA LEU A 51 10.31 -6.33 9.96
C LEU A 51 9.99 -5.00 10.66
N GLN A 52 10.13 -4.94 11.97
CA GLN A 52 9.66 -3.84 12.80
C GLN A 52 10.37 -2.50 12.54
N LYS A 53 11.51 -2.50 11.86
CA LYS A 53 12.22 -1.27 11.48
C LYS A 53 11.94 -0.84 10.05
N LEU A 54 11.14 -1.61 9.30
CA LEU A 54 10.86 -1.30 7.90
C LEU A 54 10.14 0.03 7.76
N GLN A 55 10.67 0.91 6.95
CA GLN A 55 10.15 2.24 6.66
C GLN A 55 9.59 2.34 5.24
N GLU A 56 10.18 1.62 4.29
CA GLU A 56 9.73 1.59 2.91
C GLU A 56 9.66 0.15 2.40
N LEU A 57 8.55 -0.17 1.74
CA LEU A 57 8.33 -1.42 1.04
C LEU A 57 7.84 -1.12 -0.37
N ASN A 58 8.63 -1.52 -1.36
CA ASN A 58 8.25 -1.44 -2.77
C ASN A 58 7.96 -2.84 -3.32
N LEU A 59 6.72 -3.04 -3.76
CA LEU A 59 6.20 -4.25 -4.40
C LEU A 59 5.52 -3.93 -5.75
N ASP A 60 5.78 -2.74 -6.31
CA ASP A 60 5.22 -2.35 -7.60
C ASP A 60 5.56 -3.36 -8.70
N VAL A 61 4.71 -3.47 -9.69
CA VAL A 61 4.93 -4.29 -10.88
C VAL A 61 5.26 -5.73 -10.51
N ASN A 62 4.27 -6.42 -9.95
CA ASN A 62 4.31 -7.84 -9.61
C ASN A 62 2.98 -8.51 -10.03
N GLN A 63 2.73 -9.72 -9.57
CA GLN A 63 1.52 -10.48 -9.86
C GLN A 63 0.74 -10.80 -8.57
N LEU A 64 0.82 -9.88 -7.58
CA LEU A 64 0.19 -10.08 -6.28
C LEU A 64 -1.32 -9.92 -6.39
N THR A 65 -2.06 -10.88 -5.87
CA THR A 65 -3.53 -10.81 -5.73
C THR A 65 -3.95 -10.47 -4.30
N THR A 66 -3.08 -10.77 -3.33
CA THR A 66 -3.28 -10.52 -1.90
C THR A 66 -1.98 -10.08 -1.25
N ILE A 67 -2.09 -9.45 -0.10
CA ILE A 67 -0.97 -9.17 0.78
C ILE A 67 -1.34 -9.69 2.17
N PRO A 68 -0.41 -10.30 2.93
CA PRO A 68 -0.74 -10.88 4.22
C PRO A 68 -1.18 -9.79 5.22
N LYS A 69 -2.17 -10.11 6.06
CA LYS A 69 -2.68 -9.20 7.10
C LYS A 69 -1.59 -8.72 8.07
N GLU A 70 -0.54 -9.50 8.21
CA GLU A 70 0.64 -9.20 9.01
C GLU A 70 1.36 -7.92 8.57
N ILE A 71 1.05 -7.42 7.36
CA ILE A 71 1.52 -6.10 6.91
C ILE A 71 1.15 -4.99 7.91
N GLY A 72 -0.02 -5.11 8.57
CA GLY A 72 -0.47 -4.17 9.59
C GLY A 72 0.43 -4.06 10.82
N GLN A 73 1.34 -5.02 11.03
CA GLN A 73 2.30 -5.03 12.13
C GLN A 73 3.50 -4.11 11.89
N LEU A 74 3.67 -3.58 10.68
CA LEU A 74 4.81 -2.74 10.28
C LEU A 74 4.64 -1.31 10.80
N GLN A 75 4.80 -1.11 12.11
CA GLN A 75 4.48 0.15 12.78
C GLN A 75 5.37 1.33 12.38
N ASN A 76 6.54 1.07 11.80
CA ASN A 76 7.44 2.12 11.31
C ASN A 76 7.31 2.38 9.80
N LEU A 77 6.42 1.65 9.10
CA LEU A 77 6.26 1.81 7.67
C LEU A 77 5.70 3.20 7.33
N GLN A 78 6.39 3.91 6.44
CA GLN A 78 6.05 5.25 5.99
C GLN A 78 5.64 5.28 4.53
N VAL A 79 6.20 4.38 3.72
CA VAL A 79 5.96 4.33 2.27
C VAL A 79 5.66 2.88 1.87
N LEU A 80 4.54 2.69 1.18
CA LEU A 80 4.11 1.40 0.66
C LEU A 80 3.69 1.56 -0.80
N PHE A 81 4.43 0.92 -1.71
CA PHE A 81 4.15 0.87 -3.13
C PHE A 81 3.65 -0.52 -3.53
N LEU A 82 2.44 -0.56 -4.09
CA LEU A 82 1.71 -1.77 -4.51
C LEU A 82 1.08 -1.59 -5.90
N SER A 83 1.56 -0.62 -6.67
CA SER A 83 1.03 -0.31 -8.01
C SER A 83 1.30 -1.43 -9.00
N TYR A 84 0.49 -1.53 -10.06
CA TYR A 84 0.66 -2.53 -11.11
C TYR A 84 0.72 -3.96 -10.56
N ASN A 85 -0.32 -4.34 -9.80
CA ASN A 85 -0.56 -5.67 -9.29
C ASN A 85 -2.00 -6.12 -9.65
N GLN A 86 -2.54 -7.10 -8.97
CA GLN A 86 -3.86 -7.68 -9.27
C GLN A 86 -4.78 -7.68 -8.02
N PHE A 87 -4.62 -6.68 -7.15
CA PHE A 87 -5.44 -6.57 -5.94
C PHE A 87 -6.90 -6.23 -6.28
N LYS A 88 -7.83 -7.04 -5.80
CA LYS A 88 -9.27 -6.74 -5.81
C LYS A 88 -9.74 -6.06 -4.53
N THR A 89 -9.05 -6.32 -3.44
CA THR A 89 -9.27 -5.74 -2.11
C THR A 89 -7.94 -5.57 -1.40
N ILE A 90 -7.92 -4.78 -0.33
CA ILE A 90 -6.78 -4.68 0.61
C ILE A 90 -7.24 -5.10 2.01
N PRO A 91 -6.35 -5.65 2.85
CA PRO A 91 -6.68 -6.04 4.21
C PRO A 91 -7.14 -4.86 5.07
N VAL A 92 -8.09 -5.08 5.96
CA VAL A 92 -8.53 -4.07 6.95
C VAL A 92 -7.39 -3.65 7.88
N GLU A 93 -6.41 -4.53 8.07
CA GLU A 93 -5.21 -4.31 8.87
C GLU A 93 -4.31 -3.19 8.33
N PHE A 94 -4.51 -2.74 7.09
CA PHE A 94 -3.85 -1.51 6.59
C PHE A 94 -4.11 -0.31 7.51
N GLY A 95 -5.30 -0.24 8.13
CA GLY A 95 -5.62 0.78 9.10
C GLY A 95 -4.70 0.84 10.33
N GLN A 96 -3.94 -0.21 10.58
CA GLN A 96 -2.97 -0.29 11.68
C GLN A 96 -1.63 0.38 11.36
N LEU A 97 -1.38 0.75 10.09
CA LEU A 97 -0.13 1.38 9.63
C LEU A 97 -0.08 2.87 10.03
N LYS A 98 0.06 3.12 11.32
CA LYS A 98 -0.11 4.46 11.93
C LYS A 98 0.87 5.52 11.42
N ASN A 99 2.04 5.11 10.95
CA ASN A 99 3.07 6.02 10.45
C ASN A 99 3.09 6.12 8.92
N LEU A 100 2.15 5.47 8.21
CA LEU A 100 2.11 5.50 6.76
C LEU A 100 1.81 6.91 6.25
N LYS A 101 2.65 7.39 5.34
CA LYS A 101 2.58 8.73 4.71
C LYS A 101 2.22 8.65 3.24
N MET A 102 2.66 7.60 2.56
CA MET A 102 2.42 7.40 1.14
C MET A 102 1.94 5.96 0.89
N LEU A 103 0.82 5.84 0.20
CA LEU A 103 0.25 4.56 -0.24
C LEU A 103 -0.08 4.65 -1.73
N SER A 104 0.55 3.81 -2.54
CA SER A 104 0.27 3.70 -3.97
C SER A 104 -0.35 2.34 -4.28
N LEU A 105 -1.52 2.37 -4.89
CA LEU A 105 -2.33 1.20 -5.25
C LEU A 105 -2.86 1.33 -6.70
N ASP A 106 -2.28 2.24 -7.48
CA ASP A 106 -2.73 2.46 -8.86
C ASP A 106 -2.51 1.23 -9.74
N ALA A 107 -3.24 1.18 -10.83
CA ALA A 107 -3.20 0.07 -11.79
C ALA A 107 -3.38 -1.30 -11.11
N ASN A 108 -4.47 -1.43 -10.35
CA ASN A 108 -4.94 -2.67 -9.75
C ASN A 108 -6.38 -2.97 -10.20
N GLN A 109 -7.09 -3.82 -9.50
CA GLN A 109 -8.47 -4.21 -9.79
C GLN A 109 -9.40 -3.93 -8.59
N LEU A 110 -9.07 -2.91 -7.79
CA LEU A 110 -9.82 -2.60 -6.57
C LEU A 110 -11.24 -2.17 -6.90
N THR A 111 -12.22 -2.83 -6.31
CA THR A 111 -13.64 -2.50 -6.42
C THR A 111 -14.16 -1.70 -5.22
N ALA A 112 -13.47 -1.78 -4.09
CA ALA A 112 -13.79 -1.06 -2.86
C ALA A 112 -12.54 -0.89 -1.99
N LEU A 113 -12.59 0.05 -1.06
CA LEU A 113 -11.64 0.21 0.04
C LEU A 113 -12.32 -0.15 1.37
N PRO A 114 -11.60 -0.74 2.32
CA PRO A 114 -12.11 -0.93 3.67
C PRO A 114 -12.27 0.41 4.39
N LYS A 115 -13.27 0.53 5.26
CA LYS A 115 -13.49 1.75 6.08
C LYS A 115 -12.28 2.09 6.96
N GLU A 116 -11.49 1.10 7.31
CA GLU A 116 -10.27 1.21 8.11
C GLU A 116 -9.18 2.08 7.44
N ILE A 117 -9.31 2.35 6.13
CA ILE A 117 -8.44 3.32 5.44
C ILE A 117 -8.45 4.69 6.15
N GLY A 118 -9.59 5.08 6.73
CA GLY A 118 -9.73 6.31 7.51
C GLY A 118 -8.92 6.38 8.80
N GLN A 119 -8.30 5.28 9.22
CA GLN A 119 -7.42 5.21 10.38
C GLN A 119 -5.98 5.66 10.10
N LEU A 120 -5.61 5.84 8.83
CA LEU A 120 -4.26 6.24 8.40
C LEU A 120 -4.04 7.75 8.60
N LYS A 121 -4.03 8.21 9.84
CA LYS A 121 -4.05 9.64 10.20
C LYS A 121 -2.85 10.45 9.71
N ASN A 122 -1.73 9.78 9.43
CA ASN A 122 -0.52 10.42 8.93
C ASN A 122 -0.39 10.36 7.40
N LEU A 123 -1.38 9.75 6.70
CA LEU A 123 -1.33 9.61 5.25
C LEU A 123 -1.40 11.00 4.58
N LYS A 124 -0.46 11.26 3.69
CA LYS A 124 -0.33 12.50 2.92
C LYS A 124 -0.67 12.30 1.45
N MET A 125 -0.36 11.14 0.92
CA MET A 125 -0.64 10.80 -0.48
C MET A 125 -1.27 9.42 -0.57
N LEU A 126 -2.38 9.34 -1.31
CA LEU A 126 -3.06 8.11 -1.67
C LEU A 126 -3.27 8.07 -3.18
N ASN A 127 -2.66 7.10 -3.84
CA ASN A 127 -2.85 6.88 -5.26
C ASN A 127 -3.71 5.65 -5.50
N LEU A 128 -4.86 5.86 -6.14
CA LEU A 128 -5.87 4.85 -6.49
C LEU A 128 -6.22 4.92 -7.99
N ASP A 129 -5.41 5.58 -8.81
CA ASP A 129 -5.65 5.69 -10.24
C ASP A 129 -5.80 4.30 -10.88
N ALA A 130 -6.52 4.22 -11.98
CA ALA A 130 -6.67 3.01 -12.78
C ALA A 130 -7.10 1.78 -11.96
N ASN A 131 -8.21 1.91 -11.26
CA ASN A 131 -8.90 0.85 -10.53
C ASN A 131 -10.36 0.72 -11.01
N GLN A 132 -11.18 0.01 -10.26
CA GLN A 132 -12.60 -0.24 -10.59
C GLN A 132 -13.52 0.29 -9.49
N LEU A 133 -13.10 1.37 -8.82
CA LEU A 133 -13.85 1.93 -7.70
C LEU A 133 -15.09 2.66 -8.19
N THR A 134 -16.24 2.34 -7.62
CA THR A 134 -17.52 3.03 -7.84
C THR A 134 -17.87 3.98 -6.69
N THR A 135 -17.28 3.74 -5.52
CA THR A 135 -17.48 4.55 -4.30
C THR A 135 -16.24 4.50 -3.42
N ILE A 136 -16.14 5.48 -2.53
CA ILE A 136 -15.10 5.58 -1.50
C ILE A 136 -15.77 5.61 -0.13
N PRO A 137 -15.27 4.87 0.88
CA PRO A 137 -15.87 4.88 2.21
C PRO A 137 -15.87 6.29 2.81
N LYS A 138 -16.94 6.66 3.52
CA LYS A 138 -17.07 8.01 4.15
C LYS A 138 -15.93 8.32 5.12
N GLU A 139 -15.33 7.28 5.68
CA GLU A 139 -14.19 7.36 6.59
C GLU A 139 -12.94 7.98 5.95
N ILE A 140 -12.90 8.10 4.61
CA ILE A 140 -11.84 8.85 3.91
C ILE A 140 -11.74 10.29 4.43
N GLY A 141 -12.85 10.89 4.85
CA GLY A 141 -12.90 12.23 5.44
C GLY A 141 -12.15 12.35 6.78
N GLN A 142 -11.78 11.23 7.39
CA GLN A 142 -10.98 11.21 8.61
C GLN A 142 -9.48 11.38 8.36
N LEU A 143 -9.05 11.37 7.09
CA LEU A 143 -7.65 11.54 6.69
C LEU A 143 -7.28 13.03 6.67
N GLN A 144 -7.19 13.64 7.84
CA GLN A 144 -7.01 15.09 8.00
C GLN A 144 -5.68 15.62 7.46
N ASN A 145 -4.67 14.76 7.31
CA ASN A 145 -3.37 15.11 6.78
C ASN A 145 -3.22 14.78 5.29
N LEU A 146 -4.27 14.25 4.65
CA LEU A 146 -4.20 13.90 3.23
C LEU A 146 -4.09 15.16 2.38
N GLN A 147 -3.01 15.25 1.63
CA GLN A 147 -2.70 16.38 0.76
C GLN A 147 -3.11 16.10 -0.68
N THR A 148 -2.92 14.85 -1.13
CA THR A 148 -3.15 14.46 -2.51
C THR A 148 -3.86 13.11 -2.59
N LEU A 149 -4.93 13.07 -3.39
CA LEU A 149 -5.70 11.87 -3.69
C LEU A 149 -5.85 11.72 -5.21
N TYR A 150 -5.34 10.62 -5.77
CA TYR A 150 -5.50 10.29 -7.18
C TYR A 150 -6.60 9.26 -7.34
N LEU A 151 -7.58 9.54 -8.20
CA LEU A 151 -8.76 8.70 -8.47
C LEU A 151 -9.10 8.64 -9.98
N ARG A 152 -8.14 8.97 -10.84
CA ARG A 152 -8.31 8.95 -12.29
C ARG A 152 -8.59 7.52 -12.77
N ASN A 153 -9.29 7.38 -13.89
CA ASN A 153 -9.58 6.08 -14.49
C ASN A 153 -10.25 5.10 -13.51
N ASN A 154 -11.26 5.58 -12.76
CA ASN A 154 -12.17 4.81 -11.94
C ASN A 154 -13.61 4.97 -12.45
N GLN A 155 -14.58 4.33 -11.82
CA GLN A 155 -16.00 4.33 -12.23
C GLN A 155 -16.86 5.16 -11.29
N LEU A 156 -16.33 6.28 -10.78
CA LEU A 156 -17.03 7.17 -9.84
C LEU A 156 -18.07 8.03 -10.59
N SER A 157 -19.30 8.08 -10.08
CA SER A 157 -20.33 9.00 -10.58
C SER A 157 -19.99 10.45 -10.24
N ILE A 158 -20.67 11.39 -10.90
CA ILE A 158 -20.50 12.83 -10.62
C ILE A 158 -20.87 13.13 -9.15
N GLU A 159 -21.95 12.55 -8.65
CA GLU A 159 -22.42 12.72 -7.29
C GLU A 159 -21.38 12.19 -6.28
N GLU A 160 -20.74 11.07 -6.60
CA GLU A 160 -19.70 10.49 -5.76
C GLU A 160 -18.44 11.36 -5.73
N LYS A 161 -18.01 11.89 -6.88
CA LYS A 161 -16.90 12.85 -6.97
C LYS A 161 -17.16 14.10 -6.11
N GLU A 162 -18.37 14.64 -6.17
CA GLU A 162 -18.77 15.79 -5.34
C GLU A 162 -18.80 15.45 -3.85
N ARG A 163 -19.29 14.25 -3.50
CA ARG A 163 -19.29 13.76 -2.13
C ARG A 163 -17.87 13.68 -1.56
N ILE A 164 -16.93 13.13 -2.34
CA ILE A 164 -15.53 13.02 -1.94
C ILE A 164 -14.91 14.41 -1.74
N ARG A 165 -15.16 15.36 -2.63
CA ARG A 165 -14.69 16.75 -2.48
C ARG A 165 -15.16 17.39 -1.17
N LYS A 166 -16.42 17.14 -0.79
CA LYS A 166 -16.99 17.65 0.48
C LYS A 166 -16.34 17.00 1.71
N LEU A 167 -16.00 15.72 1.63
CA LEU A 167 -15.34 15.00 2.73
C LEU A 167 -13.87 15.44 2.94
N LEU A 168 -13.21 15.90 1.87
CA LEU A 168 -11.79 16.24 1.86
C LEU A 168 -11.56 17.66 1.28
N PRO A 169 -12.09 18.71 1.91
CA PRO A 169 -12.11 20.06 1.32
C PRO A 169 -10.73 20.72 1.18
N LYS A 170 -9.71 20.19 1.86
CA LYS A 170 -8.32 20.72 1.81
C LYS A 170 -7.39 19.84 0.97
N CYS A 171 -7.88 18.71 0.46
CA CYS A 171 -7.10 17.77 -0.30
C CYS A 171 -7.14 18.12 -1.80
N GLN A 172 -6.01 18.03 -2.47
CA GLN A 172 -5.96 18.09 -3.93
C GLN A 172 -6.39 16.72 -4.48
N ILE A 173 -7.50 16.71 -5.23
CA ILE A 173 -8.10 15.46 -5.73
C ILE A 173 -8.11 15.48 -7.25
N TYR A 174 -7.56 14.41 -7.84
CA TYR A 174 -7.49 14.19 -9.28
C TYR A 174 -8.48 13.11 -9.69
N PHE A 175 -9.45 13.46 -10.55
CA PHE A 175 -10.46 12.54 -11.10
C PHE A 175 -10.29 12.28 -12.60
N GLU A 176 -9.49 13.11 -13.29
CA GLU A 176 -9.27 13.09 -14.74
C GLU A 176 -7.80 13.38 -15.04
#